data_24b0c5689fc02d25ac578bae220c978b
#
_entry.id   24b0c5689fc02d25ac578bae220c978b
#
_cell.length_a   1.000
_cell.length_b   1.000
_cell.length_c   1.000
_cell.angle_alpha   90.00
_cell.angle_beta   90.00
_cell.angle_gamma   90.00
#
_symmetry.space_group_name_H-M   'P 1'
#
loop_
_entity.id
_entity.type
_entity.pdbx_description
1 polymer ?
#
loop_
_entity_poly.entity_id
_entity_poly.type
_entity_poly.pdbx_seq_one_letter_code
_entity_poly.pdbx_strand_id
1 'polypeptide(L)'
;MVKAVRPKKNLGQHFLTDLGIAKAIADTVDACPDIPVLEIGPGMGVMTQFLVTKPRLVKAVEIDKESVAYLNETFPKLRENIIGNDFLRMDLNEIFDGKQFVLTGNYPYDISSQIFFKMLDYKELIPCCTGMIQREVALRIASAPGTKAYGILSVLIQAWYDVEYLFTVDETVFNPPPKVKSAVIRMTRNTVTDLGCDERLFKRVVKTVFNQRRKMLRVSLRQIFGGSASAEFYAQNIMTKRPEQLSVEQFVELTNIVEAEMKRVEI
;
A
#
# COMPACT_ATOMS: atom_id res chain seq x y z
N MET A 1 31.24 -4.41 -19.75
CA MET A 1 29.97 -5.13 -19.53
C MET A 1 29.61 -4.99 -18.05
N VAL A 2 28.46 -4.36 -17.78
CA VAL A 2 27.96 -4.23 -16.42
C VAL A 2 27.68 -5.61 -15.83
N LYS A 3 28.19 -5.87 -14.64
CA LYS A 3 27.97 -7.14 -13.96
C LYS A 3 26.53 -7.23 -13.48
N ALA A 4 25.81 -8.28 -13.85
CA ALA A 4 24.44 -8.51 -13.38
C ALA A 4 24.41 -8.57 -11.85
N VAL A 5 23.44 -7.88 -11.24
CA VAL A 5 23.21 -7.87 -9.80
C VAL A 5 22.63 -9.22 -9.37
N ARG A 6 23.14 -9.79 -8.27
CA ARG A 6 22.57 -11.03 -7.71
C ARG A 6 21.41 -10.68 -6.75
N PRO A 7 20.30 -11.43 -6.80
CA PRO A 7 19.19 -11.23 -5.89
C PRO A 7 19.64 -11.40 -4.43
N LYS A 8 19.27 -10.45 -3.58
CA LYS A 8 19.58 -10.45 -2.14
C LYS A 8 18.37 -10.92 -1.35
N LYS A 9 18.51 -12.08 -0.70
CA LYS A 9 17.43 -12.71 0.07
C LYS A 9 16.94 -11.82 1.23
N ASN A 10 17.85 -11.10 1.87
CA ASN A 10 17.53 -10.18 2.96
C ASN A 10 16.76 -8.92 2.52
N LEU A 11 16.67 -8.66 1.22
CA LEU A 11 15.86 -7.60 0.62
C LEU A 11 14.60 -8.14 -0.04
N GLY A 12 14.31 -9.45 0.09
CA GLY A 12 13.14 -10.07 -0.52
C GLY A 12 13.11 -9.99 -2.05
N GLN A 13 14.28 -9.91 -2.71
CA GLN A 13 14.38 -9.66 -4.15
C GLN A 13 14.03 -10.90 -4.97
N HIS A 14 13.05 -10.75 -5.84
CA HIS A 14 12.66 -11.66 -6.92
C HIS A 14 12.65 -10.87 -8.22
N PHE A 15 13.66 -11.05 -9.05
CA PHE A 15 13.75 -10.29 -10.30
C PHE A 15 12.81 -10.85 -11.34
N LEU A 16 11.94 -10.00 -11.85
CA LEU A 16 11.06 -10.33 -12.95
C LEU A 16 11.91 -10.54 -14.22
N THR A 17 11.69 -11.63 -14.93
CA THR A 17 12.44 -12.01 -16.13
C THR A 17 11.63 -11.92 -17.41
N ASP A 18 10.29 -11.88 -17.30
CA ASP A 18 9.39 -11.75 -18.43
C ASP A 18 9.17 -10.26 -18.79
N LEU A 19 9.69 -9.88 -19.95
CA LEU A 19 9.59 -8.48 -20.44
C LEU A 19 8.16 -8.10 -20.84
N GLY A 20 7.34 -9.05 -21.27
CA GLY A 20 5.93 -8.80 -21.58
C GLY A 20 5.14 -8.44 -20.33
N ILE A 21 5.36 -9.18 -19.24
CA ILE A 21 4.78 -8.88 -17.94
C ILE A 21 5.32 -7.56 -17.39
N ALA A 22 6.64 -7.32 -17.49
CA ALA A 22 7.25 -6.05 -17.05
C ALA A 22 6.63 -4.85 -17.78
N LYS A 23 6.43 -4.98 -19.09
CA LYS A 23 5.76 -3.96 -19.92
C LYS A 23 4.31 -3.78 -19.49
N ALA A 24 3.56 -4.87 -19.31
CA ALA A 24 2.16 -4.81 -18.89
C ALA A 24 1.99 -4.11 -17.53
N ILE A 25 2.92 -4.33 -16.58
CA ILE A 25 2.91 -3.61 -15.29
C ILE A 25 3.23 -2.13 -15.50
N ALA A 26 4.27 -1.81 -16.26
CA ALA A 26 4.64 -0.42 -16.55
C ALA A 26 3.51 0.35 -17.27
N ASP A 27 2.76 -0.32 -18.15
CA ASP A 27 1.63 0.28 -18.86
C ASP A 27 0.41 0.57 -17.96
N THR A 28 0.33 -0.02 -16.78
CA THR A 28 -0.76 0.31 -15.84
C THR A 28 -0.77 1.77 -15.40
N VAL A 29 0.38 2.48 -15.47
CA VAL A 29 0.44 3.92 -15.16
C VAL A 29 -0.28 4.78 -16.19
N ASP A 30 -0.54 4.27 -17.39
CA ASP A 30 -1.21 5.04 -18.45
C ASP A 30 -2.69 5.33 -18.14
N ALA A 31 -3.30 4.52 -17.27
CA ALA A 31 -4.63 4.77 -16.73
C ALA A 31 -4.64 5.67 -15.47
N CYS A 32 -3.46 6.09 -14.99
CA CYS A 32 -3.32 7.07 -13.91
C CYS A 32 -3.24 8.49 -14.50
N PRO A 33 -3.42 9.56 -13.68
CA PRO A 33 -3.22 10.94 -14.13
C PRO A 33 -1.86 11.16 -14.82
N ASP A 34 -1.79 12.09 -15.79
CA ASP A 34 -0.57 12.43 -16.51
C ASP A 34 0.35 13.35 -15.68
N ILE A 35 0.96 12.79 -14.67
CA ILE A 35 1.85 13.40 -13.68
C ILE A 35 3.12 12.56 -13.53
N PRO A 36 4.18 13.06 -12.86
CA PRO A 36 5.41 12.30 -12.62
C PRO A 36 5.16 10.91 -12.01
N VAL A 37 6.09 10.00 -12.24
CA VAL A 37 6.06 8.62 -11.73
C VAL A 37 7.23 8.37 -10.80
N LEU A 38 6.98 7.76 -9.66
CA LEU A 38 8.00 7.23 -8.76
C LEU A 38 7.95 5.69 -8.78
N GLU A 39 9.03 5.08 -9.26
CA GLU A 39 9.22 3.63 -9.20
C GLU A 39 9.92 3.24 -7.90
N ILE A 40 9.36 2.27 -7.18
CA ILE A 40 9.98 1.69 -5.98
C ILE A 40 10.63 0.36 -6.32
N GLY A 41 11.90 0.21 -5.96
CA GLY A 41 12.65 -1.01 -6.11
C GLY A 41 12.85 -1.43 -7.57
N PRO A 42 13.40 -0.56 -8.43
CA PRO A 42 13.63 -0.86 -9.85
C PRO A 42 14.55 -2.07 -10.07
N GLY A 43 15.38 -2.44 -9.09
CA GLY A 43 16.32 -3.54 -9.21
C GLY A 43 17.28 -3.34 -10.39
N MET A 44 17.25 -4.24 -11.35
CA MET A 44 18.03 -4.12 -12.61
C MET A 44 17.28 -3.34 -13.71
N GLY A 45 16.19 -2.65 -13.40
CA GLY A 45 15.49 -1.79 -14.35
C GLY A 45 14.60 -2.52 -15.35
N VAL A 46 14.15 -3.74 -15.04
CA VAL A 46 13.31 -4.54 -15.95
C VAL A 46 12.00 -3.83 -16.28
N MET A 47 11.39 -3.15 -15.30
CA MET A 47 10.20 -2.34 -15.49
C MET A 47 10.55 -0.90 -15.89
N THR A 48 11.64 -0.36 -15.35
CA THR A 48 12.16 0.98 -15.60
C THR A 48 12.35 1.26 -17.10
N GLN A 49 12.87 0.30 -17.88
CA GLN A 49 13.09 0.45 -19.31
C GLN A 49 11.82 0.84 -20.10
N PHE A 50 10.65 0.42 -19.63
CA PHE A 50 9.36 0.78 -20.23
C PHE A 50 8.82 2.10 -19.66
N LEU A 51 9.02 2.36 -18.38
CA LEU A 51 8.58 3.60 -17.74
C LEU A 51 9.29 4.82 -18.35
N VAL A 52 10.59 4.74 -18.61
CA VAL A 52 11.38 5.87 -19.17
C VAL A 52 11.04 6.19 -20.62
N THR A 53 10.29 5.34 -21.31
CA THR A 53 9.80 5.63 -22.67
C THR A 53 8.50 6.46 -22.68
N LYS A 54 7.86 6.61 -21.52
CA LYS A 54 6.61 7.35 -21.40
C LYS A 54 6.87 8.86 -21.34
N PRO A 55 5.95 9.70 -21.84
CA PRO A 55 6.12 11.16 -21.88
C PRO A 55 5.90 11.80 -20.49
N ARG A 56 6.52 11.26 -19.45
CA ARG A 56 6.42 11.73 -18.05
C ARG A 56 7.78 11.68 -17.38
N LEU A 57 7.97 12.56 -16.39
CA LEU A 57 9.15 12.48 -15.53
C LEU A 57 9.08 11.21 -14.67
N VAL A 58 10.12 10.39 -14.75
CA VAL A 58 10.27 9.17 -13.95
C VAL A 58 11.42 9.36 -12.98
N LYS A 59 11.18 9.09 -11.70
CA LYS A 59 12.22 8.90 -10.68
C LYS A 59 12.13 7.48 -10.14
N ALA A 60 13.25 6.96 -9.65
CA ALA A 60 13.35 5.61 -9.11
C ALA A 60 14.05 5.63 -7.75
N VAL A 61 13.48 4.94 -6.76
CA VAL A 61 14.08 4.78 -5.42
C VAL A 61 14.54 3.34 -5.24
N GLU A 62 15.83 3.17 -4.95
CA GLU A 62 16.46 1.86 -4.75
C GLU A 62 17.36 1.89 -3.51
N ILE A 63 17.20 0.92 -2.63
CA ILE A 63 18.01 0.79 -1.41
C ILE A 63 19.30 0.02 -1.66
N ASP A 64 19.32 -0.88 -2.64
CA ASP A 64 20.48 -1.69 -2.95
C ASP A 64 21.51 -0.92 -3.78
N LYS A 65 22.67 -0.67 -3.17
CA LYS A 65 23.76 0.07 -3.79
C LYS A 65 24.29 -0.56 -5.10
N GLU A 66 24.28 -1.90 -5.21
CA GLU A 66 24.70 -2.58 -6.44
C GLU A 66 23.68 -2.35 -7.56
N SER A 67 22.39 -2.39 -7.23
CA SER A 67 21.31 -2.06 -8.18
C SER A 67 21.36 -0.59 -8.60
N VAL A 68 21.62 0.34 -7.67
CA VAL A 68 21.82 1.77 -7.98
C VAL A 68 22.99 1.97 -8.94
N ALA A 69 24.14 1.31 -8.71
CA ALA A 69 25.30 1.40 -9.61
C ALA A 69 24.95 0.85 -11.00
N TYR A 70 24.29 -0.30 -11.06
CA TYR A 70 23.84 -0.91 -12.30
C TYR A 70 22.88 0.01 -13.09
N LEU A 71 21.91 0.61 -12.42
CA LEU A 71 20.94 1.52 -13.03
C LEU A 71 21.62 2.78 -13.59
N ASN A 72 22.56 3.37 -12.84
CA ASN A 72 23.31 4.54 -13.28
C ASN A 72 24.14 4.29 -14.54
N GLU A 73 24.63 3.07 -14.73
CA GLU A 73 25.41 2.66 -15.89
C GLU A 73 24.50 2.28 -17.07
N THR A 74 23.41 1.58 -16.80
CA THR A 74 22.47 1.07 -17.82
C THR A 74 21.51 2.15 -18.34
N PHE A 75 21.08 3.07 -17.47
CA PHE A 75 20.13 4.14 -17.79
C PHE A 75 20.74 5.53 -17.57
N PRO A 76 21.75 5.96 -18.37
CA PRO A 76 22.46 7.22 -18.12
C PRO A 76 21.56 8.46 -18.14
N LYS A 77 20.45 8.44 -18.89
CA LYS A 77 19.46 9.52 -18.91
C LYS A 77 18.61 9.60 -17.63
N LEU A 78 18.54 8.53 -16.86
CA LEU A 78 17.80 8.48 -15.58
C LEU A 78 18.69 8.80 -14.37
N ARG A 79 20.01 8.92 -14.56
CA ARG A 79 21.01 9.00 -13.46
C ARG A 79 20.66 10.04 -12.38
N GLU A 80 20.25 11.24 -12.79
CA GLU A 80 19.87 12.32 -11.86
C GLU A 80 18.54 12.05 -11.13
N ASN A 81 17.77 11.09 -11.60
CA ASN A 81 16.47 10.70 -11.08
C ASN A 81 16.50 9.36 -10.33
N ILE A 82 17.70 8.75 -10.16
CA ILE A 82 17.89 7.55 -9.35
C ILE A 82 18.25 7.98 -7.92
N ILE A 83 17.39 7.62 -6.98
CA ILE A 83 17.51 7.98 -5.55
C ILE A 83 17.96 6.73 -4.79
N GLY A 84 19.20 6.71 -4.36
CA GLY A 84 19.77 5.60 -3.56
C GLY A 84 19.39 5.75 -2.08
N ASN A 85 18.17 5.40 -1.70
CA ASN A 85 17.67 5.59 -0.34
C ASN A 85 16.61 4.52 0.04
N ASP A 86 16.28 4.44 1.33
CA ASP A 86 15.18 3.67 1.86
C ASP A 86 13.87 4.45 1.72
N PHE A 87 12.98 3.99 0.83
CA PHE A 87 11.68 4.60 0.59
C PHE A 87 10.89 4.82 1.89
N LEU A 88 10.94 3.88 2.83
CA LEU A 88 10.17 3.98 4.07
C LEU A 88 10.62 5.12 5.00
N ARG A 89 11.86 5.61 4.83
CA ARG A 89 12.44 6.69 5.64
C ARG A 89 12.42 8.06 4.98
N MET A 90 12.12 8.14 3.67
CA MET A 90 12.13 9.39 2.92
C MET A 90 10.94 10.28 3.27
N ASP A 91 11.13 11.60 3.21
CA ASP A 91 10.02 12.55 3.09
C ASP A 91 9.57 12.63 1.62
N LEU A 92 8.34 12.22 1.35
CA LEU A 92 7.84 12.19 -0.02
C LEU A 92 7.53 13.59 -0.58
N ASN A 93 7.42 14.62 0.26
CA ASN A 93 7.27 16.00 -0.19
C ASN A 93 8.51 16.49 -0.96
N GLU A 94 9.69 15.95 -0.67
CA GLU A 94 10.95 16.40 -1.30
C GLU A 94 11.16 15.79 -2.70
N ILE A 95 10.48 14.70 -3.05
CA ILE A 95 10.78 13.94 -4.27
C ILE A 95 10.40 14.73 -5.53
N PHE A 96 9.25 15.40 -5.52
CA PHE A 96 8.73 16.20 -6.64
C PHE A 96 8.31 17.61 -6.18
N ASP A 97 9.02 18.18 -5.19
CA ASP A 97 8.78 19.54 -4.68
C ASP A 97 7.31 19.76 -4.24
N GLY A 98 6.76 18.81 -3.52
CA GLY A 98 5.37 18.83 -3.03
C GLY A 98 4.31 18.59 -4.11
N LYS A 99 4.69 18.26 -5.33
CA LYS A 99 3.76 17.93 -6.43
C LYS A 99 3.31 16.49 -6.36
N GLN A 100 2.11 16.24 -6.87
CA GLN A 100 1.54 14.90 -6.99
C GLN A 100 2.34 14.02 -7.96
N PHE A 101 2.34 12.72 -7.68
CA PHE A 101 2.98 11.71 -8.52
C PHE A 101 2.26 10.35 -8.45
N VAL A 102 2.45 9.53 -9.46
CA VAL A 102 2.01 8.14 -9.49
C VAL A 102 3.07 7.28 -8.79
N LEU A 103 2.64 6.43 -7.88
CA LEU A 103 3.50 5.43 -7.25
C LEU A 103 3.40 4.10 -8.00
N THR A 104 4.53 3.51 -8.39
CA THR A 104 4.54 2.21 -9.06
C THR A 104 5.73 1.35 -8.65
N GLY A 105 5.68 0.06 -8.94
CA GLY A 105 6.79 -0.85 -8.70
C GLY A 105 6.41 -2.33 -8.78
N ASN A 106 7.44 -3.15 -8.88
CA ASN A 106 7.40 -4.54 -8.42
C ASN A 106 7.76 -4.51 -6.93
N TYR A 107 6.74 -4.28 -6.08
CA TYR A 107 6.97 -3.98 -4.67
C TYR A 107 7.62 -5.14 -3.93
N PRO A 108 8.68 -4.90 -3.13
CA PRO A 108 9.27 -5.94 -2.28
C PRO A 108 8.22 -6.53 -1.34
N TYR A 109 8.06 -7.87 -1.34
CA TYR A 109 6.96 -8.53 -0.64
C TYR A 109 6.96 -8.29 0.86
N ASP A 110 8.16 -8.27 1.47
CA ASP A 110 8.32 -8.15 2.92
C ASP A 110 7.90 -6.77 3.47
N ILE A 111 7.88 -5.74 2.62
CA ILE A 111 7.57 -4.38 3.03
C ILE A 111 6.35 -3.77 2.30
N SER A 112 5.67 -4.52 1.45
CA SER A 112 4.56 -4.00 0.63
C SER A 112 3.47 -3.33 1.50
N SER A 113 3.11 -3.94 2.62
CA SER A 113 2.15 -3.33 3.55
C SER A 113 2.63 -2.01 4.16
N GLN A 114 3.95 -1.90 4.45
CA GLN A 114 4.54 -0.66 4.99
C GLN A 114 4.57 0.44 3.92
N ILE A 115 4.83 0.08 2.66
CA ILE A 115 4.75 1.00 1.52
C ILE A 115 3.33 1.58 1.41
N PHE A 116 2.29 0.75 1.52
CA PHE A 116 0.91 1.21 1.45
C PHE A 116 0.48 2.03 2.69
N PHE A 117 0.98 1.73 3.87
CA PHE A 117 0.75 2.61 5.02
C PHE A 117 1.41 3.97 4.82
N LYS A 118 2.62 4.02 4.27
CA LYS A 118 3.27 5.28 3.91
C LYS A 118 2.52 6.01 2.80
N MET A 119 2.03 5.31 1.78
CA MET A 119 1.15 5.89 0.75
C MET A 119 -0.07 6.59 1.39
N LEU A 120 -0.72 5.96 2.37
CA LEU A 120 -1.86 6.56 3.08
C LEU A 120 -1.48 7.81 3.88
N ASP A 121 -0.28 7.83 4.47
CA ASP A 121 0.21 9.02 5.20
C ASP A 121 0.51 10.18 4.23
N TYR A 122 0.74 9.93 2.93
CA TYR A 122 0.98 10.90 1.85
C TYR A 122 -0.09 10.86 0.75
N LYS A 123 -1.33 10.50 1.10
CA LYS A 123 -2.42 10.29 0.14
C LYS A 123 -2.74 11.50 -0.75
N GLU A 124 -2.44 12.71 -0.26
CA GLU A 124 -2.66 13.94 -1.03
C GLU A 124 -1.64 14.12 -2.17
N LEU A 125 -0.46 13.49 -2.04
CA LEU A 125 0.58 13.49 -3.08
C LEU A 125 0.43 12.33 -4.06
N ILE A 126 -0.28 11.26 -3.70
CA ILE A 126 -0.34 10.01 -4.46
C ILE A 126 -1.77 9.73 -4.91
N PRO A 127 -2.24 10.39 -5.99
CA PRO A 127 -3.61 10.16 -6.49
C PRO A 127 -3.79 8.80 -7.16
N CYS A 128 -2.70 8.14 -7.55
CA CYS A 128 -2.73 6.80 -8.14
C CYS A 128 -1.51 6.00 -7.71
N CYS A 129 -1.74 4.76 -7.30
CA CYS A 129 -0.70 3.78 -7.01
C CYS A 129 -1.04 2.50 -7.78
N THR A 130 -0.08 1.98 -8.53
CA THR A 130 -0.25 0.74 -9.29
C THR A 130 1.01 -0.11 -9.20
N GLY A 131 0.91 -1.41 -9.45
CA GLY A 131 2.09 -2.27 -9.43
C GLY A 131 1.79 -3.67 -8.93
N MET A 132 2.86 -4.43 -8.78
CA MET A 132 2.79 -5.84 -8.47
C MET A 132 3.15 -6.13 -7.01
N ILE A 133 2.35 -6.99 -6.38
CA ILE A 133 2.49 -7.46 -4.99
C ILE A 133 2.17 -8.96 -4.92
N GLN A 134 2.36 -9.58 -3.75
CA GLN A 134 1.85 -10.93 -3.51
C GLN A 134 0.34 -10.99 -3.73
N ARG A 135 -0.12 -12.03 -4.43
CA ARG A 135 -1.55 -12.23 -4.76
C ARG A 135 -2.45 -12.21 -3.53
N GLU A 136 -2.02 -12.81 -2.43
CA GLU A 136 -2.80 -12.80 -1.18
C GLU A 136 -3.00 -11.38 -0.62
N VAL A 137 -1.97 -10.54 -0.70
CA VAL A 137 -2.05 -9.12 -0.27
C VAL A 137 -2.98 -8.34 -1.19
N ALA A 138 -2.90 -8.56 -2.51
CA ALA A 138 -3.79 -7.94 -3.48
C ALA A 138 -5.27 -8.30 -3.23
N LEU A 139 -5.54 -9.60 -3.04
CA LEU A 139 -6.89 -10.08 -2.72
C LEU A 139 -7.41 -9.49 -1.40
N ARG A 140 -6.53 -9.33 -0.41
CA ARG A 140 -6.88 -8.71 0.88
C ARG A 140 -7.26 -7.25 0.70
N ILE A 141 -6.45 -6.48 -0.03
CA ILE A 141 -6.71 -5.05 -0.29
C ILE A 141 -8.02 -4.85 -1.05
N ALA A 142 -8.31 -5.71 -2.05
CA ALA A 142 -9.49 -5.62 -2.89
C ALA A 142 -10.75 -6.28 -2.29
N SER A 143 -10.65 -6.90 -1.11
CA SER A 143 -11.76 -7.67 -0.52
C SER A 143 -12.88 -6.78 0.00
N ALA A 144 -14.11 -7.25 -0.18
CA ALA A 144 -15.31 -6.65 0.40
C ALA A 144 -15.52 -7.09 1.86
N PRO A 145 -16.27 -6.32 2.67
CA PRO A 145 -16.73 -6.72 4.00
C PRO A 145 -17.39 -8.10 3.99
N GLY A 146 -17.24 -8.83 5.08
CA GLY A 146 -17.81 -10.18 5.26
C GLY A 146 -16.98 -11.32 4.69
N THR A 147 -15.91 -11.04 3.96
CA THR A 147 -15.04 -12.06 3.38
C THR A 147 -13.87 -12.43 4.30
N LYS A 148 -13.33 -13.65 4.14
CA LYS A 148 -12.16 -14.11 4.92
C LYS A 148 -10.91 -13.25 4.70
N ALA A 149 -10.74 -12.68 3.54
CA ALA A 149 -9.56 -11.88 3.19
C ALA A 149 -9.64 -10.43 3.70
N TYR A 150 -10.84 -9.90 3.94
CA TYR A 150 -11.06 -8.53 4.42
C TYR A 150 -10.35 -8.27 5.75
N GLY A 151 -9.58 -7.19 5.85
CA GLY A 151 -8.75 -6.91 7.02
C GLY A 151 -8.31 -5.45 7.10
N ILE A 152 -7.29 -5.18 7.92
CA ILE A 152 -6.78 -3.82 8.18
C ILE A 152 -6.48 -3.06 6.88
N LEU A 153 -5.73 -3.68 5.96
CA LEU A 153 -5.37 -3.04 4.68
C LEU A 153 -6.60 -2.76 3.81
N SER A 154 -7.60 -3.68 3.82
CA SER A 154 -8.84 -3.46 3.08
C SER A 154 -9.54 -2.18 3.54
N VAL A 155 -9.77 -2.05 4.85
CA VAL A 155 -10.47 -0.89 5.42
C VAL A 155 -9.69 0.40 5.21
N LEU A 156 -8.39 0.41 5.58
CA LEU A 156 -7.59 1.64 5.55
C LEU A 156 -7.35 2.15 4.13
N ILE A 157 -7.17 1.25 3.15
CA ILE A 157 -6.98 1.65 1.75
C ILE A 157 -8.31 2.05 1.12
N GLN A 158 -9.36 1.23 1.27
CA GLN A 158 -10.66 1.51 0.66
C GLN A 158 -11.36 2.75 1.23
N ALA A 159 -10.95 3.23 2.41
CA ALA A 159 -11.39 4.52 2.95
C ALA A 159 -11.01 5.69 2.02
N TRP A 160 -9.94 5.56 1.24
CA TRP A 160 -9.35 6.64 0.46
C TRP A 160 -9.12 6.33 -1.01
N TYR A 161 -9.14 5.04 -1.39
CA TYR A 161 -8.83 4.58 -2.74
C TYR A 161 -9.84 3.56 -3.23
N ASP A 162 -10.23 3.69 -4.49
CA ASP A 162 -10.86 2.63 -5.24
C ASP A 162 -9.80 1.63 -5.68
N VAL A 163 -10.07 0.34 -5.52
CA VAL A 163 -9.09 -0.73 -5.74
C VAL A 163 -9.52 -1.61 -6.90
N GLU A 164 -8.64 -1.77 -7.87
CA GLU A 164 -8.83 -2.67 -9.01
C GLU A 164 -7.79 -3.79 -8.98
N TYR A 165 -8.25 -5.04 -9.02
CA TYR A 165 -7.41 -6.21 -9.25
C TYR A 165 -7.27 -6.40 -10.75
N LEU A 166 -6.09 -6.12 -11.33
CA LEU A 166 -5.91 -6.09 -12.77
C LEU A 166 -5.65 -7.47 -13.37
N PHE A 167 -4.60 -8.16 -12.89
CA PHE A 167 -4.28 -9.52 -13.34
C PHE A 167 -3.35 -10.25 -12.37
N THR A 168 -3.33 -11.59 -12.49
CA THR A 168 -2.43 -12.48 -11.73
C THR A 168 -1.16 -12.72 -12.52
N VAL A 169 -0.02 -12.83 -11.81
CA VAL A 169 1.29 -13.14 -12.36
C VAL A 169 1.82 -14.43 -11.74
N ASP A 170 2.28 -15.35 -12.59
CA ASP A 170 2.79 -16.65 -12.15
C ASP A 170 4.20 -16.53 -11.55
N GLU A 171 4.53 -17.40 -10.61
CA GLU A 171 5.83 -17.42 -9.96
C GLU A 171 6.98 -17.80 -10.88
N THR A 172 6.72 -18.46 -12.00
CA THR A 172 7.74 -18.95 -12.94
C THR A 172 8.43 -17.83 -13.72
N VAL A 173 7.86 -16.63 -13.74
CA VAL A 173 8.42 -15.47 -14.44
C VAL A 173 9.44 -14.68 -13.61
N PHE A 174 9.88 -15.23 -12.48
CA PHE A 174 10.86 -14.60 -11.58
C PHE A 174 12.12 -15.44 -11.40
N ASN A 175 13.23 -14.78 -11.09
CA ASN A 175 14.48 -15.41 -10.70
C ASN A 175 15.06 -14.74 -9.43
N PRO A 176 15.15 -15.46 -8.28
CA PRO A 176 14.56 -16.77 -8.04
C PRO A 176 13.02 -16.72 -8.01
N PRO A 177 12.32 -17.82 -8.31
CA PRO A 177 10.87 -17.83 -8.22
C PRO A 177 10.41 -17.69 -6.76
N PRO A 178 9.39 -16.85 -6.46
CA PRO A 178 8.77 -16.80 -5.15
C PRO A 178 7.95 -18.08 -4.89
N LYS A 179 7.57 -18.29 -3.63
CA LYS A 179 6.73 -19.43 -3.25
C LYS A 179 5.24 -19.24 -3.52
N VAL A 180 4.85 -18.05 -3.93
CA VAL A 180 3.45 -17.61 -4.10
C VAL A 180 3.30 -16.81 -5.38
N LYS A 181 2.11 -16.86 -5.96
CA LYS A 181 1.75 -16.02 -7.11
C LYS A 181 1.72 -14.56 -6.72
N SER A 182 1.93 -13.71 -7.72
CA SER A 182 1.79 -12.26 -7.62
C SER A 182 0.49 -11.79 -8.27
N ALA A 183 0.14 -10.55 -8.04
CA ALA A 183 -0.94 -9.87 -8.72
C ALA A 183 -0.60 -8.41 -8.92
N VAL A 184 -1.14 -7.85 -9.97
CA VAL A 184 -1.05 -6.41 -10.26
C VAL A 184 -2.37 -5.76 -9.88
N ILE A 185 -2.27 -4.68 -9.11
CA ILE A 185 -3.42 -3.88 -8.67
C ILE A 185 -3.22 -2.43 -9.06
N ARG A 186 -4.32 -1.69 -9.12
CA ARG A 186 -4.34 -0.24 -9.19
C ARG A 186 -5.24 0.31 -8.09
N MET A 187 -4.79 1.34 -7.44
CA MET A 187 -5.48 2.07 -6.39
C MET A 187 -5.55 3.53 -6.80
N THR A 188 -6.74 4.05 -7.02
CA THR A 188 -7.00 5.44 -7.44
C THR A 188 -7.71 6.17 -6.33
N ARG A 189 -7.26 7.39 -5.98
CA ARG A 189 -7.95 8.21 -4.99
C ARG A 189 -9.43 8.32 -5.33
N ASN A 190 -10.28 7.99 -4.36
CA ASN A 190 -11.71 8.19 -4.46
C ASN A 190 -12.08 9.66 -4.16
N THR A 191 -13.37 9.98 -4.12
CA THR A 191 -13.88 11.33 -3.91
C THR A 191 -13.89 11.77 -2.45
N VAL A 192 -13.48 10.91 -1.51
CA VAL A 192 -13.48 11.22 -0.07
C VAL A 192 -12.33 12.19 0.23
N THR A 193 -12.68 13.39 0.71
CA THR A 193 -11.73 14.40 1.18
C THR A 193 -11.68 14.48 2.70
N ASP A 194 -12.76 14.07 3.37
CA ASP A 194 -12.89 13.99 4.82
C ASP A 194 -13.66 12.71 5.16
N LEU A 195 -13.14 11.90 6.08
CA LEU A 195 -13.83 10.69 6.55
C LEU A 195 -15.02 10.99 7.45
N GLY A 196 -15.13 12.19 8.00
CA GLY A 196 -16.15 12.53 9.00
C GLY A 196 -15.84 11.96 10.39
N CYS A 197 -14.57 11.62 10.68
CA CYS A 197 -14.08 11.19 12.00
C CYS A 197 -12.59 11.53 12.14
N ASP A 198 -12.04 11.42 13.35
CA ASP A 198 -10.59 11.55 13.57
C ASP A 198 -9.83 10.39 12.88
N GLU A 199 -8.99 10.72 11.89
CA GLU A 199 -8.25 9.74 11.08
C GLU A 199 -7.25 8.90 11.90
N ARG A 200 -6.64 9.47 12.95
CA ARG A 200 -5.69 8.76 13.81
C ARG A 200 -6.43 7.76 14.67
N LEU A 201 -7.57 8.17 15.22
CA LEU A 201 -8.43 7.29 16.00
C LEU A 201 -9.03 6.20 15.10
N PHE A 202 -9.46 6.52 13.89
CA PHE A 202 -9.93 5.54 12.89
C PHE A 202 -8.88 4.44 12.65
N LYS A 203 -7.63 4.84 12.35
CA LYS A 203 -6.52 3.90 12.17
C LYS A 203 -6.27 3.05 13.42
N ARG A 204 -6.36 3.64 14.61
CA ARG A 204 -6.22 2.94 15.90
C ARG A 204 -7.35 1.95 16.15
N VAL A 205 -8.60 2.36 15.95
CA VAL A 205 -9.78 1.50 16.12
C VAL A 205 -9.72 0.31 15.18
N VAL A 206 -9.51 0.53 13.88
CA VAL A 206 -9.38 -0.54 12.88
C VAL A 206 -8.30 -1.55 13.28
N LYS A 207 -7.10 -1.09 13.63
CA LYS A 207 -6.01 -1.99 14.06
C LYS A 207 -6.36 -2.76 15.33
N THR A 208 -6.93 -2.08 16.32
CA THR A 208 -7.28 -2.70 17.62
C THR A 208 -8.27 -3.84 17.44
N VAL A 209 -9.35 -3.62 16.69
CA VAL A 209 -10.39 -4.64 16.55
C VAL A 209 -9.94 -5.80 15.66
N PHE A 210 -9.16 -5.55 14.60
CA PHE A 210 -8.64 -6.62 13.76
C PHE A 210 -7.54 -7.46 14.43
N ASN A 211 -6.82 -6.95 15.43
CA ASN A 211 -5.90 -7.75 16.24
C ASN A 211 -6.64 -8.86 17.00
N GLN A 212 -7.94 -8.69 17.22
CA GLN A 212 -8.83 -9.69 17.78
C GLN A 212 -9.96 -10.07 16.82
N ARG A 213 -9.66 -10.25 15.55
CA ARG A 213 -10.58 -10.44 14.44
C ARG A 213 -11.76 -11.36 14.73
N ARG A 214 -11.54 -12.45 15.48
CA ARG A 214 -12.58 -13.44 15.79
C ARG A 214 -13.51 -13.05 16.95
N LYS A 215 -13.22 -11.95 17.64
CA LYS A 215 -14.02 -11.44 18.77
C LYS A 215 -15.01 -10.39 18.29
N MET A 216 -16.11 -10.25 19.01
CA MET A 216 -17.04 -9.13 18.83
C MET A 216 -16.36 -7.81 19.21
N LEU A 217 -16.82 -6.70 18.64
CA LEU A 217 -16.26 -5.37 18.90
C LEU A 217 -16.29 -5.01 20.39
N ARG A 218 -17.38 -5.35 21.09
CA ARG A 218 -17.48 -5.15 22.57
C ARG A 218 -16.36 -5.80 23.37
N VAL A 219 -15.70 -6.83 22.83
CA VAL A 219 -14.58 -7.50 23.51
C VAL A 219 -13.26 -6.82 23.14
N SER A 220 -13.02 -6.58 21.85
CA SER A 220 -11.76 -6.01 21.38
C SER A 220 -11.57 -4.54 21.77
N LEU A 221 -12.66 -3.75 21.84
CA LEU A 221 -12.61 -2.35 22.26
C LEU A 221 -12.29 -2.14 23.74
N ARG A 222 -12.42 -3.17 24.58
CA ARG A 222 -11.95 -3.09 25.99
C ARG A 222 -10.47 -2.72 26.08
N GLN A 223 -9.67 -3.01 25.06
CA GLN A 223 -8.25 -2.61 25.02
C GLN A 223 -8.06 -1.08 24.96
N ILE A 224 -9.04 -0.35 24.44
CA ILE A 224 -8.99 1.12 24.39
C ILE A 224 -9.34 1.73 25.74
N PHE A 225 -10.31 1.15 26.45
CA PHE A 225 -10.93 1.76 27.61
C PHE A 225 -10.46 1.21 28.96
N GLY A 226 -9.72 0.10 28.99
CA GLY A 226 -9.28 -0.50 30.27
C GLY A 226 -10.41 -0.85 31.22
N GLY A 227 -11.65 -0.94 30.73
CA GLY A 227 -12.85 -1.21 31.55
C GLY A 227 -13.63 0.04 31.99
N SER A 228 -13.21 1.26 31.61
CA SER A 228 -13.87 2.52 32.01
C SER A 228 -15.09 2.90 31.17
N ALA A 229 -15.30 2.25 30.01
CA ALA A 229 -16.46 2.53 29.16
C ALA A 229 -17.78 2.06 29.80
N SER A 230 -18.88 2.77 29.48
CA SER A 230 -20.21 2.53 30.02
C SER A 230 -20.84 1.22 29.53
N ALA A 231 -21.83 0.76 30.30
CA ALA A 231 -22.64 -0.39 29.86
C ALA A 231 -23.43 -0.06 28.61
N GLU A 232 -23.92 1.16 28.47
CA GLU A 232 -24.65 1.69 27.30
C GLU A 232 -23.77 1.68 26.05
N PHE A 233 -22.48 2.04 26.15
CA PHE A 233 -21.53 1.94 25.06
C PHE A 233 -21.46 0.50 24.52
N TYR A 234 -21.29 -0.49 25.39
CA TYR A 234 -21.20 -1.89 25.00
C TYR A 234 -22.54 -2.52 24.59
N ALA A 235 -23.67 -1.93 24.95
CA ALA A 235 -25.01 -2.41 24.60
C ALA A 235 -25.44 -2.04 23.18
N GLN A 236 -24.73 -1.14 22.50
CA GLN A 236 -25.06 -0.73 21.14
C GLN A 236 -24.99 -1.91 20.18
N ASN A 237 -25.91 -1.96 19.20
CA ASN A 237 -26.04 -3.08 18.27
C ASN A 237 -24.75 -3.37 17.47
N ILE A 238 -24.02 -2.32 17.05
CA ILE A 238 -22.76 -2.46 16.33
C ILE A 238 -21.72 -3.25 17.13
N MET A 239 -21.76 -3.21 18.46
CA MET A 239 -20.81 -3.87 19.36
C MET A 239 -20.93 -5.41 19.34
N THR A 240 -22.02 -5.95 18.81
CA THR A 240 -22.23 -7.40 18.65
C THR A 240 -21.57 -7.96 17.39
N LYS A 241 -21.21 -7.09 16.45
CA LYS A 241 -20.54 -7.48 15.19
C LYS A 241 -19.08 -7.83 15.41
N ARG A 242 -18.49 -8.55 14.43
CA ARG A 242 -17.04 -8.75 14.31
C ARG A 242 -16.45 -7.74 13.32
N PRO A 243 -15.16 -7.40 13.40
CA PRO A 243 -14.56 -6.36 12.56
C PRO A 243 -14.70 -6.64 11.05
N GLU A 244 -14.59 -7.91 10.61
CA GLU A 244 -14.73 -8.25 9.20
C GLU A 244 -16.11 -8.01 8.62
N GLN A 245 -17.13 -7.80 9.45
CA GLN A 245 -18.50 -7.56 9.02
C GLN A 245 -18.80 -6.07 8.74
N LEU A 246 -17.89 -5.17 9.13
CA LEU A 246 -18.10 -3.74 9.01
C LEU A 246 -17.59 -3.21 7.66
N SER A 247 -18.43 -2.37 7.01
CA SER A 247 -17.96 -1.52 5.91
C SER A 247 -17.06 -0.39 6.41
N VAL A 248 -16.44 0.35 5.48
CA VAL A 248 -15.63 1.55 5.82
C VAL A 248 -16.50 2.57 6.56
N GLU A 249 -17.70 2.84 6.08
CA GLU A 249 -18.66 3.79 6.68
C GLU A 249 -19.03 3.37 8.11
N GLN A 250 -19.21 2.07 8.34
CA GLN A 250 -19.49 1.54 9.67
C GLN A 250 -18.26 1.64 10.59
N PHE A 251 -17.04 1.59 10.06
CA PHE A 251 -15.83 1.89 10.84
C PHE A 251 -15.72 3.37 11.17
N VAL A 252 -16.15 4.27 10.30
CA VAL A 252 -16.26 5.71 10.59
C VAL A 252 -17.27 5.95 11.72
N GLU A 253 -18.47 5.36 11.62
CA GLU A 253 -19.49 5.41 12.69
C GLU A 253 -18.93 4.87 14.02
N LEU A 254 -18.30 3.72 14.00
CA LEU A 254 -17.66 3.12 15.19
C LEU A 254 -16.61 4.05 15.80
N THR A 255 -15.81 4.71 14.96
CA THR A 255 -14.78 5.65 15.43
C THR A 255 -15.40 6.83 16.15
N ASN A 256 -16.48 7.41 15.62
CA ASN A 256 -17.21 8.50 16.25
C ASN A 256 -17.84 8.08 17.60
N ILE A 257 -18.39 6.88 17.67
CA ILE A 257 -18.92 6.29 18.89
C ILE A 257 -17.80 6.11 19.95
N VAL A 258 -16.64 5.61 19.53
CA VAL A 258 -15.46 5.45 20.40
C VAL A 258 -14.96 6.80 20.88
N GLU A 259 -14.87 7.81 20.01
CA GLU A 259 -14.44 9.17 20.36
C GLU A 259 -15.36 9.82 21.39
N ALA A 260 -16.68 9.70 21.20
CA ALA A 260 -17.66 10.21 22.14
C ALA A 260 -17.52 9.59 23.52
N GLU A 261 -17.32 8.26 23.58
CA GLU A 261 -17.12 7.56 24.85
C GLU A 261 -15.78 7.90 25.48
N MET A 262 -14.69 8.09 24.70
CA MET A 262 -13.40 8.57 25.22
C MET A 262 -13.52 9.92 25.90
N LYS A 263 -14.24 10.86 25.28
CA LYS A 263 -14.52 12.21 25.86
C LYS A 263 -15.33 12.09 27.15
N ARG A 264 -16.28 11.15 27.24
CA ARG A 264 -17.09 10.92 28.44
C ARG A 264 -16.25 10.38 29.62
N VAL A 265 -15.26 9.55 29.36
CA VAL A 265 -14.41 8.94 30.40
C VAL A 265 -13.05 9.63 30.56
N GLU A 266 -12.87 10.80 29.90
CA GLU A 266 -11.66 11.63 29.97
C GLU A 266 -10.36 10.90 29.58
N ILE A 267 -10.42 10.08 28.54
CA ILE A 267 -9.28 9.35 27.95
C ILE A 267 -8.78 10.01 26.67
#